data_6eab84533d09ea6301ce681cea67b9df
#
_entry.id   6eab84533d09ea6301ce681cea67b9df
#
_cell.length_a   1.000
_cell.length_b   1.000
_cell.length_c   1.000
_cell.angle_alpha   90.00
_cell.angle_beta   90.00
_cell.angle_gamma   90.00
#
_symmetry.space_group_name_H-M   'P 1'
#
loop_
_entity.id
_entity.type
_entity.pdbx_description
1 polymer ?
#
loop_
_entity_poly.entity_id
_entity_poly.type
_entity_poly.pdbx_seq_one_letter_code
_entity_poly.pdbx_strand_id
1 'polypeptide(L)'
;MDVFTLKTIRLPTLRLLNDTVMKYLSLKNDPIQLSNFVSDLLSNLQNELHDNNPEIRANAVQHLIFLNSVGYDTTWADFSVLDVMSIDNFSCKRIAYTAASQSWNPHSDVVLMATNRIQKDLNSNNPLYTSVVLSAITPFLSPQISQDIASDIILQLNSSKSKI
;
A
#
# COMPACT_ATOMS: atom_id res chain seq x y z
N MET A 1 40.68 -2.95 -2.19
CA MET A 1 39.61 -3.07 -3.21
C MET A 1 38.54 -3.93 -2.59
N ASP A 2 37.68 -3.33 -1.78
CA ASP A 2 36.66 -4.06 -1.04
C ASP A 2 35.40 -4.13 -1.87
N VAL A 3 35.09 -5.35 -2.24
CA VAL A 3 33.88 -5.73 -2.94
C VAL A 3 32.70 -5.36 -2.03
N PHE A 4 31.86 -4.46 -2.49
CA PHE A 4 30.58 -4.09 -1.89
C PHE A 4 29.78 -5.37 -1.64
N THR A 5 29.84 -5.86 -0.43
CA THR A 5 28.92 -6.90 0.04
C THR A 5 27.55 -6.23 0.16
N LEU A 6 26.74 -6.32 -0.89
CA LEU A 6 25.31 -6.06 -0.83
C LEU A 6 24.76 -7.03 0.22
N LYS A 7 24.71 -6.59 1.48
CA LYS A 7 23.87 -7.21 2.47
C LYS A 7 22.45 -7.12 1.91
N THR A 8 22.02 -8.21 1.31
CA THR A 8 20.62 -8.43 0.96
C THR A 8 19.85 -8.29 2.26
N ILE A 9 19.26 -7.11 2.47
CA ILE A 9 18.29 -6.90 3.52
C ILE A 9 17.11 -7.76 3.13
N ARG A 10 17.16 -9.04 3.52
CA ARG A 10 16.00 -9.93 3.50
C ARG A 10 15.04 -9.37 4.55
N LEU A 11 14.16 -8.49 4.09
CA LEU A 11 13.04 -8.03 4.88
C LEU A 11 12.28 -9.29 5.33
N PRO A 12 12.13 -9.55 6.64
CA PRO A 12 11.34 -10.68 7.16
C PRO A 12 9.95 -10.72 6.55
N THR A 13 9.40 -9.57 6.22
CA THR A 13 8.13 -9.28 5.58
C THR A 13 7.92 -9.98 4.22
N LEU A 14 8.91 -9.92 3.33
CA LEU A 14 8.82 -10.58 2.01
C LEU A 14 8.79 -12.10 2.14
N ARG A 15 9.43 -12.64 3.16
CA ARG A 15 9.42 -14.08 3.42
C ARG A 15 8.04 -14.55 3.86
N LEU A 16 7.41 -13.82 4.77
CA LEU A 16 6.06 -14.12 5.26
C LEU A 16 5.02 -14.10 4.13
N LEU A 17 5.07 -13.08 3.25
CA LEU A 17 4.16 -13.02 2.11
C LEU A 17 4.42 -14.18 1.15
N ASN A 18 5.67 -14.49 0.85
CA ASN A 18 6.00 -15.61 -0.04
C ASN A 18 5.49 -16.94 0.51
N ASP A 19 5.64 -17.18 1.82
CA ASP A 19 5.15 -18.38 2.48
C ASP A 19 3.61 -18.49 2.39
N THR A 20 2.90 -17.37 2.54
CA THR A 20 1.45 -17.28 2.36
C THR A 20 1.03 -17.58 0.93
N VAL A 21 1.70 -16.99 -0.06
CA VAL A 21 1.45 -17.23 -1.48
C VAL A 21 1.68 -18.70 -1.84
N MET A 22 2.78 -19.29 -1.40
CA MET A 22 3.10 -20.69 -1.66
C MET A 22 2.07 -21.63 -1.04
N LYS A 23 1.62 -21.34 0.18
CA LYS A 23 0.57 -22.12 0.84
C LYS A 23 -0.76 -22.00 0.11
N TYR A 24 -1.16 -20.80 -0.30
CA TYR A 24 -2.36 -20.56 -1.11
C TYR A 24 -2.33 -21.39 -2.40
N LEU A 25 -1.21 -21.35 -3.13
CA LEU A 25 -1.03 -22.10 -4.38
C LEU A 25 -1.09 -23.61 -4.17
N SER A 26 -0.53 -24.12 -3.07
CA SER A 26 -0.56 -25.55 -2.74
C SER A 26 -1.98 -26.07 -2.44
N LEU A 27 -2.87 -25.20 -1.92
CA LEU A 27 -4.25 -25.52 -1.56
C LEU A 27 -5.26 -25.26 -2.68
N LYS A 28 -4.82 -24.69 -3.81
CA LYS A 28 -5.72 -24.27 -4.91
C LYS A 28 -6.64 -25.37 -5.43
N ASN A 29 -6.23 -26.63 -5.35
CA ASN A 29 -7.00 -27.79 -5.81
C ASN A 29 -7.94 -28.39 -4.74
N ASP A 30 -7.91 -27.88 -3.51
CA ASP A 30 -8.79 -28.30 -2.41
C ASP A 30 -9.59 -27.10 -1.90
N PRO A 31 -10.83 -26.89 -2.38
CA PRO A 31 -11.64 -25.72 -2.05
C PRO A 31 -11.94 -25.59 -0.55
N ILE A 32 -12.06 -26.71 0.16
CA ILE A 32 -12.40 -26.70 1.59
C ILE A 32 -11.18 -26.23 2.41
N GLN A 33 -10.02 -26.82 2.17
CA GLN A 33 -8.80 -26.42 2.85
C GLN A 33 -8.39 -24.97 2.50
N LEU A 34 -8.58 -24.58 1.24
CA LEU A 34 -8.32 -23.21 0.79
C LEU A 34 -9.23 -22.20 1.51
N SER A 35 -10.54 -22.49 1.60
CA SER A 35 -11.50 -21.63 2.31
C SER A 35 -11.14 -21.47 3.79
N ASN A 36 -10.80 -22.56 4.46
CA ASN A 36 -10.37 -22.51 5.87
C ASN A 36 -9.08 -21.68 6.02
N PHE A 37 -8.10 -21.93 5.17
CA PHE A 37 -6.84 -21.15 5.20
C PHE A 37 -7.08 -19.65 4.99
N VAL A 38 -7.91 -19.26 4.04
CA VAL A 38 -8.20 -17.85 3.78
C VAL A 38 -8.98 -17.23 4.94
N SER A 39 -9.92 -17.94 5.55
CA SER A 39 -10.66 -17.48 6.73
C SER A 39 -9.72 -17.23 7.92
N ASP A 40 -8.82 -18.16 8.20
CA ASP A 40 -7.81 -18.00 9.25
C ASP A 40 -6.87 -16.82 8.95
N LEU A 41 -6.44 -16.69 7.69
CA LEU A 41 -5.59 -15.58 7.27
C LEU A 41 -6.29 -14.22 7.47
N LEU A 42 -7.55 -14.10 7.03
CA LEU A 42 -8.32 -12.85 7.21
C LEU A 42 -8.49 -12.49 8.69
N SER A 43 -8.78 -13.47 9.54
CA SER A 43 -8.89 -13.26 10.99
C SER A 43 -7.57 -12.77 11.61
N ASN A 44 -6.44 -13.33 11.19
CA ASN A 44 -5.13 -12.89 11.65
C ASN A 44 -4.82 -11.47 11.17
N LEU A 45 -5.10 -11.15 9.89
CA LEU A 45 -4.87 -9.83 9.32
C LEU A 45 -5.69 -8.75 10.03
N GLN A 46 -6.93 -9.03 10.43
CA GLN A 46 -7.73 -8.10 11.23
C GLN A 46 -7.03 -7.70 12.53
N ASN A 47 -6.37 -8.64 13.21
CA ASN A 47 -5.61 -8.35 14.42
C ASN A 47 -4.31 -7.59 14.11
N GLU A 48 -3.58 -8.00 13.08
CA GLU A 48 -2.30 -7.39 12.69
C GLU A 48 -2.47 -5.93 12.21
N LEU A 49 -3.57 -5.60 11.56
CA LEU A 49 -3.88 -4.23 11.13
C LEU A 49 -4.05 -3.25 12.30
N HIS A 50 -4.37 -3.75 13.49
CA HIS A 50 -4.51 -2.96 14.71
C HIS A 50 -3.28 -3.04 15.63
N ASP A 51 -2.20 -3.68 15.19
CA ASP A 51 -0.97 -3.79 15.97
C ASP A 51 -0.31 -2.42 16.17
N ASN A 52 0.37 -2.24 17.30
CA ASN A 52 1.11 -1.01 17.59
C ASN A 52 2.36 -0.86 16.70
N ASN A 53 2.91 -1.96 16.20
CA ASN A 53 4.10 -1.95 15.35
C ASN A 53 3.74 -1.59 13.89
N PRO A 54 4.27 -0.46 13.36
CA PRO A 54 4.02 -0.03 11.98
C PRO A 54 4.42 -1.08 10.93
N GLU A 55 5.45 -1.87 11.19
CA GLU A 55 5.92 -2.89 10.25
C GLU A 55 4.93 -4.06 10.17
N ILE A 56 4.33 -4.47 11.28
CA ILE A 56 3.31 -5.51 11.30
C ILE A 56 2.08 -5.04 10.52
N ARG A 57 1.61 -3.80 10.74
CA ARG A 57 0.50 -3.23 9.97
C ARG A 57 0.80 -3.16 8.48
N ALA A 58 2.00 -2.71 8.10
CA ALA A 58 2.40 -2.65 6.70
C ALA A 58 2.45 -4.05 6.05
N ASN A 59 2.89 -5.07 6.79
CA ASN A 59 2.86 -6.46 6.35
C ASN A 59 1.45 -6.98 6.13
N ALA A 60 0.54 -6.69 7.06
CA ALA A 60 -0.86 -7.05 6.91
C ALA A 60 -1.45 -6.42 5.64
N VAL A 61 -1.19 -5.13 5.38
CA VAL A 61 -1.61 -4.48 4.12
C VAL A 61 -1.01 -5.16 2.90
N GLN A 62 0.24 -5.64 2.96
CA GLN A 62 0.85 -6.36 1.86
C GLN A 62 0.15 -7.70 1.55
N HIS A 63 -0.35 -8.39 2.58
CA HIS A 63 -1.19 -9.58 2.39
C HIS A 63 -2.57 -9.23 1.81
N LEU A 64 -3.14 -8.06 2.16
CA LEU A 64 -4.38 -7.59 1.54
C LEU A 64 -4.21 -7.34 0.03
N ILE A 65 -3.07 -6.76 -0.40
CA ILE A 65 -2.75 -6.61 -1.83
C ILE A 65 -2.79 -7.97 -2.54
N PHE A 66 -2.19 -8.98 -1.95
CA PHE A 66 -2.22 -10.33 -2.50
C PHE A 66 -3.65 -10.89 -2.56
N LEU A 67 -4.42 -10.81 -1.46
CA LEU A 67 -5.80 -11.30 -1.42
C LEU A 67 -6.69 -10.61 -2.46
N ASN A 68 -6.56 -9.29 -2.61
CA ASN A 68 -7.27 -8.54 -3.63
C ASN A 68 -6.89 -9.01 -5.05
N SER A 69 -5.60 -9.26 -5.30
CA SER A 69 -5.13 -9.75 -6.61
C SER A 69 -5.66 -11.12 -7.00
N VAL A 70 -6.02 -11.96 -6.02
CA VAL A 70 -6.64 -13.27 -6.24
C VAL A 70 -8.18 -13.24 -6.14
N GLY A 71 -8.77 -12.04 -6.00
CA GLY A 71 -10.21 -11.81 -6.12
C GLY A 71 -10.99 -11.76 -4.81
N TYR A 72 -10.35 -11.68 -3.65
CA TYR A 72 -11.04 -11.48 -2.37
C TYR A 72 -11.32 -9.99 -2.14
N ASP A 73 -12.49 -9.67 -1.60
CA ASP A 73 -12.84 -8.32 -1.19
C ASP A 73 -12.00 -7.88 0.02
N THR A 74 -11.30 -6.77 -0.12
CA THR A 74 -10.45 -6.16 0.92
C THR A 74 -10.91 -4.76 1.33
N THR A 75 -12.05 -4.28 0.83
CA THR A 75 -12.57 -2.93 1.09
C THR A 75 -12.84 -2.65 2.57
N TRP A 76 -13.12 -3.69 3.36
CA TRP A 76 -13.28 -3.59 4.81
C TRP A 76 -12.05 -3.04 5.53
N ALA A 77 -10.86 -3.11 4.91
CA ALA A 77 -9.59 -2.67 5.48
C ALA A 77 -9.12 -1.29 4.96
N ASP A 78 -9.92 -0.59 4.16
CA ASP A 78 -9.52 0.66 3.49
C ASP A 78 -9.03 1.73 4.48
N PHE A 79 -9.67 1.86 5.64
CA PHE A 79 -9.23 2.79 6.70
C PHE A 79 -7.89 2.37 7.31
N SER A 80 -7.64 1.07 7.47
CA SER A 80 -6.34 0.57 7.94
C SER A 80 -5.24 0.84 6.91
N VAL A 81 -5.55 0.79 5.62
CA VAL A 81 -4.63 1.20 4.54
C VAL A 81 -4.29 2.68 4.68
N LEU A 82 -5.27 3.55 4.95
CA LEU A 82 -5.06 4.98 5.19
C LEU A 82 -4.17 5.23 6.42
N ASP A 83 -4.35 4.45 7.49
CA ASP A 83 -3.51 4.53 8.68
C ASP A 83 -2.05 4.20 8.36
N VAL A 84 -1.80 3.13 7.60
CA VAL A 84 -0.45 2.74 7.16
C VAL A 84 0.14 3.79 6.21
N MET A 85 -0.66 4.38 5.29
CA MET A 85 -0.25 5.49 4.43
C MET A 85 0.21 6.70 5.25
N SER A 86 -0.33 6.89 6.44
CA SER A 86 -0.02 8.00 7.35
C SER A 86 1.31 7.84 8.09
N ILE A 87 1.91 6.67 8.10
CA ILE A 87 3.21 6.41 8.71
C ILE A 87 4.32 7.12 7.92
N ASP A 88 5.21 7.82 8.63
CA ASP A 88 6.34 8.53 8.02
C ASP A 88 7.51 7.57 7.75
N ASN A 89 7.28 6.60 6.88
CA ASN A 89 8.24 5.61 6.39
C ASN A 89 7.94 5.28 4.93
N PHE A 90 8.96 5.36 4.08
CA PHE A 90 8.82 5.14 2.64
C PHE A 90 8.24 3.76 2.29
N SER A 91 8.71 2.71 2.96
CA SER A 91 8.24 1.35 2.69
C SER A 91 6.75 1.18 3.04
N CYS A 92 6.32 1.72 4.18
CA CYS A 92 4.91 1.71 4.59
C CYS A 92 4.05 2.48 3.59
N LYS A 93 4.47 3.71 3.20
CA LYS A 93 3.77 4.51 2.21
C LYS A 93 3.63 3.78 0.87
N ARG A 94 4.72 3.23 0.36
CA ARG A 94 4.71 2.49 -0.90
C ARG A 94 3.71 1.33 -0.88
N ILE A 95 3.69 0.56 0.20
CA ILE A 95 2.73 -0.55 0.37
C ILE A 95 1.30 -0.01 0.42
N ALA A 96 1.03 1.00 1.23
CA ALA A 96 -0.31 1.56 1.39
C ALA A 96 -0.84 2.20 0.09
N TYR A 97 -0.03 2.98 -0.62
CA TYR A 97 -0.42 3.56 -1.91
C TYR A 97 -0.65 2.47 -2.98
N THR A 98 0.12 1.38 -2.97
CA THR A 98 -0.12 0.23 -3.85
C THR A 98 -1.45 -0.44 -3.53
N ALA A 99 -1.76 -0.66 -2.25
CA ALA A 99 -3.04 -1.21 -1.82
C ALA A 99 -4.21 -0.31 -2.24
N ALA A 100 -4.11 0.99 -1.96
CA ALA A 100 -5.12 1.97 -2.34
C ALA A 100 -5.38 1.98 -3.86
N SER A 101 -4.33 1.90 -4.68
CA SER A 101 -4.46 1.87 -6.14
C SER A 101 -5.21 0.64 -6.67
N GLN A 102 -5.28 -0.43 -5.89
CA GLN A 102 -5.96 -1.67 -6.28
C GLN A 102 -7.36 -1.81 -5.71
N SER A 103 -7.63 -1.27 -4.51
CA SER A 103 -8.87 -1.51 -3.79
C SER A 103 -9.80 -0.30 -3.69
N TRP A 104 -9.26 0.94 -3.71
CA TRP A 104 -10.07 2.12 -3.45
C TRP A 104 -10.91 2.52 -4.64
N ASN A 105 -12.17 2.84 -4.35
CA ASN A 105 -13.10 3.40 -5.33
C ASN A 105 -13.06 4.94 -5.25
N PRO A 106 -13.02 5.68 -6.38
CA PRO A 106 -13.02 7.14 -6.40
C PRO A 106 -14.16 7.83 -5.62
N HIS A 107 -15.24 7.10 -5.36
CA HIS A 107 -16.43 7.60 -4.65
C HIS A 107 -16.51 7.17 -3.18
N SER A 108 -15.49 6.47 -2.66
CA SER A 108 -15.48 6.04 -1.26
C SER A 108 -15.07 7.16 -0.31
N ASP A 109 -15.60 7.12 0.91
CA ASP A 109 -15.30 8.13 1.94
C ASP A 109 -13.82 8.15 2.32
N VAL A 110 -13.15 7.00 2.27
CA VAL A 110 -11.71 6.91 2.58
C VAL A 110 -10.86 7.76 1.63
N VAL A 111 -11.26 7.87 0.36
CA VAL A 111 -10.55 8.66 -0.65
C VAL A 111 -10.65 10.16 -0.32
N LEU A 112 -11.80 10.63 0.14
CA LEU A 112 -11.96 12.02 0.60
C LEU A 112 -11.09 12.29 1.83
N MET A 113 -11.05 11.36 2.78
CA MET A 113 -10.21 11.48 3.99
C MET A 113 -8.72 11.46 3.68
N ALA A 114 -8.31 10.76 2.63
CA ALA A 114 -6.92 10.67 2.19
C ALA A 114 -6.40 11.95 1.52
N THR A 115 -7.25 12.88 1.08
CA THR A 115 -6.87 14.06 0.29
C THR A 115 -5.75 14.87 0.95
N ASN A 116 -5.90 15.22 2.22
CA ASN A 116 -4.88 15.96 2.96
C ASN A 116 -3.55 15.21 3.07
N ARG A 117 -3.62 13.88 3.16
CA ARG A 117 -2.41 13.04 3.20
C ARG A 117 -1.70 13.01 1.88
N ILE A 118 -2.44 12.88 0.80
CA ILE A 118 -1.95 12.91 -0.57
C ILE A 118 -1.25 14.24 -0.84
N GLN A 119 -1.87 15.38 -0.50
CA GLN A 119 -1.27 16.71 -0.63
C GLN A 119 0.04 16.84 0.16
N LYS A 120 0.03 16.37 1.41
CA LYS A 120 1.24 16.40 2.25
C LYS A 120 2.39 15.58 1.64
N ASP A 121 2.11 14.41 1.09
CA ASP A 121 3.12 13.54 0.51
C ASP A 121 3.58 14.06 -0.87
N LEU A 122 2.70 14.71 -1.66
CA LEU A 122 3.06 15.42 -2.90
C LEU A 122 4.02 16.59 -2.63
N ASN A 123 3.78 17.35 -1.57
CA ASN A 123 4.58 18.53 -1.19
C ASN A 123 5.74 18.18 -0.25
N SER A 124 6.06 16.90 -0.11
CA SER A 124 7.18 16.45 0.71
C SER A 124 8.52 16.83 0.10
N ASN A 125 9.49 17.18 0.97
CA ASN A 125 10.88 17.36 0.57
C ASN A 125 11.56 16.05 0.13
N ASN A 126 10.93 14.90 0.40
CA ASN A 126 11.42 13.60 -0.02
C ASN A 126 10.84 13.23 -1.40
N PRO A 127 11.64 13.24 -2.48
CA PRO A 127 11.16 12.96 -3.83
C PRO A 127 10.58 11.55 -4.00
N LEU A 128 10.96 10.62 -3.12
CA LEU A 128 10.40 9.27 -3.14
C LEU A 128 8.92 9.26 -2.76
N TYR A 129 8.47 10.13 -1.84
CA TYR A 129 7.06 10.23 -1.45
C TYR A 129 6.23 10.78 -2.61
N THR A 130 6.68 11.87 -3.22
CA THR A 130 6.04 12.44 -4.42
C THR A 130 5.93 11.41 -5.56
N SER A 131 7.00 10.66 -5.81
CA SER A 131 7.01 9.61 -6.83
C SER A 131 5.99 8.50 -6.57
N VAL A 132 5.89 8.04 -5.33
CA VAL A 132 4.92 7.00 -4.95
C VAL A 132 3.49 7.48 -5.15
N VAL A 133 3.17 8.72 -4.71
CA VAL A 133 1.84 9.30 -4.90
C VAL A 133 1.49 9.35 -6.38
N LEU A 134 2.34 9.96 -7.20
CA LEU A 134 2.09 10.13 -8.64
C LEU A 134 1.92 8.80 -9.37
N SER A 135 2.60 7.74 -8.94
CA SER A 135 2.49 6.42 -9.55
C SER A 135 1.21 5.67 -9.19
N ALA A 136 0.60 5.98 -8.05
CA ALA A 136 -0.49 5.18 -7.49
C ALA A 136 -1.87 5.85 -7.52
N ILE A 137 -1.94 7.19 -7.66
CA ILE A 137 -3.17 7.95 -7.41
C ILE A 137 -4.24 7.77 -8.50
N THR A 138 -3.84 7.52 -9.74
CA THR A 138 -4.73 7.54 -10.91
C THR A 138 -5.99 6.68 -10.78
N PRO A 139 -5.94 5.43 -10.25
CA PRO A 139 -7.11 4.55 -10.21
C PRO A 139 -8.23 5.05 -9.29
N PHE A 140 -7.91 5.79 -8.22
CA PHE A 140 -8.89 6.27 -7.24
C PHE A 140 -9.09 7.79 -7.26
N LEU A 141 -8.63 8.45 -8.32
CA LEU A 141 -8.74 9.89 -8.46
C LEU A 141 -10.18 10.30 -8.79
N SER A 142 -10.83 11.01 -7.86
CA SER A 142 -12.13 11.65 -8.12
C SER A 142 -11.97 13.03 -8.75
N PRO A 143 -13.00 13.58 -9.44
CA PRO A 143 -12.95 14.95 -9.99
C PRO A 143 -12.65 16.00 -8.91
N GLN A 144 -13.18 15.83 -7.70
CA GLN A 144 -12.95 16.74 -6.58
C GLN A 144 -11.50 16.72 -6.13
N ILE A 145 -10.93 15.53 -5.89
CA ILE A 145 -9.53 15.41 -5.49
C ILE A 145 -8.61 15.93 -6.59
N SER A 146 -8.95 15.70 -7.86
CA SER A 146 -8.18 16.21 -8.99
C SER A 146 -8.06 17.73 -8.95
N GLN A 147 -9.13 18.44 -8.60
CA GLN A 147 -9.11 19.90 -8.46
C GLN A 147 -8.25 20.33 -7.27
N ASP A 148 -8.36 19.62 -6.14
CA ASP A 148 -7.63 19.95 -4.91
C ASP A 148 -6.11 19.78 -5.04
N ILE A 149 -5.64 18.80 -5.82
CA ILE A 149 -4.21 18.49 -5.96
C ILE A 149 -3.57 19.00 -7.28
N ALA A 150 -4.35 19.54 -8.21
CA ALA A 150 -3.86 19.95 -9.53
C ALA A 150 -2.71 20.98 -9.43
N SER A 151 -2.86 21.96 -8.53
CA SER A 151 -1.82 22.97 -8.30
C SER A 151 -0.53 22.36 -7.76
N ASP A 152 -0.63 21.39 -6.86
CA ASP A 152 0.51 20.72 -6.27
C ASP A 152 1.28 19.89 -7.30
N ILE A 153 0.55 19.18 -8.17
CA ILE A 153 1.16 18.42 -9.27
C ILE A 153 1.88 19.35 -10.27
N ILE A 154 1.27 20.48 -10.64
CA ILE A 154 1.90 21.46 -11.54
C ILE A 154 3.18 22.04 -10.91
N LEU A 155 3.18 22.34 -9.63
CA LEU A 155 4.37 22.80 -8.89
C LEU A 155 5.49 21.76 -8.93
N GLN A 156 5.18 20.48 -8.71
CA GLN A 156 6.16 19.41 -8.77
C GLN A 156 6.75 19.22 -10.17
N LEU A 157 5.92 19.29 -11.21
CA LEU A 157 6.38 19.21 -12.60
C LEU A 157 7.31 20.38 -12.98
N ASN A 158 7.05 21.57 -12.46
CA ASN A 158 7.89 22.74 -12.71
C ASN A 158 9.19 22.69 -11.92
N SER A 159 9.17 22.17 -10.69
CA SER A 159 10.37 22.05 -9.84
C SER A 159 11.35 21.00 -10.36
N SER A 160 10.88 19.93 -10.98
CA SER A 160 11.72 18.88 -11.55
C SER A 160 12.49 19.37 -12.79
N LYS A 161 11.98 20.36 -13.53
CA LYS A 161 12.70 20.99 -14.66
C LYS A 161 13.87 21.86 -14.24
N SER A 162 13.93 22.28 -12.98
CA SER A 162 15.03 23.13 -12.47
C SER A 162 16.18 22.33 -11.85
N LYS A 163 16.10 20.99 -11.84
CA LYS A 163 17.13 20.10 -11.27
C LYS A 163 17.87 19.26 -12.32
N ILE A 164 17.68 19.55 -13.59
CA ILE A 164 18.48 19.07 -14.72
C ILE A 164 19.38 20.22 -15.19
#